data_6fa37c198a387449307abf84f19a9193
#
_entry.id   6fa37c198a387449307abf84f19a9193
#
_cell.length_a   1.000
_cell.length_b   1.000
_cell.length_c   1.000
_cell.angle_alpha   90.00
_cell.angle_beta   90.00
_cell.angle_gamma   90.00
#
_symmetry.space_group_name_H-M   'P 1'
#
loop_
_entity.id
_entity.type
_entity.pdbx_description
1 polymer ?
#
loop_
_entity_poly.entity_id
_entity_poly.type
_entity_poly.pdbx_seq_one_letter_code
_entity_poly.pdbx_strand_id
1 'polypeptide(L)'
;MSEAVPAAGQAQAWFGPKERAILLDPVLMNNPIGVQVLGICSALAVTTSVAKALVMSLGVIAVTALANLAVSLVRRHTPSSIRIIVQLAIIASLVIVFDQVLKATLYEISLELSVFVGLIITNCIVLGRAEGFAMNNGPWHSVLDGVGNGLGYSLVLVLVGTLRELLGAGKVLGFTLLPLAKNGGWYEPNGLMLLAPSALFIIGLLVWALRTWKPELQEKE
;
A
#
# COMPACT_ATOMS: atom_id res chain seq x y z
N MET A 1 21.31 12.95 -36.08
CA MET A 1 20.26 12.30 -36.85
C MET A 1 19.01 12.32 -35.98
N SER A 2 18.04 13.11 -36.45
CA SER A 2 16.82 13.47 -35.78
C SER A 2 15.83 12.32 -35.94
N GLU A 3 15.44 11.66 -34.86
CA GLU A 3 14.25 10.78 -34.88
C GLU A 3 13.04 11.55 -34.35
N ALA A 4 12.12 11.70 -35.27
CA ALA A 4 10.89 12.44 -35.14
C ALA A 4 9.97 11.85 -34.04
N VAL A 5 9.48 12.73 -33.22
CA VAL A 5 8.33 12.52 -32.34
C VAL A 5 7.09 12.28 -33.21
N PRO A 6 6.39 11.16 -33.16
CA PRO A 6 5.11 11.04 -33.84
C PRO A 6 4.05 11.83 -33.06
N ALA A 7 3.45 12.78 -33.79
CA ALA A 7 2.37 13.65 -33.33
C ALA A 7 1.09 12.86 -33.00
N ALA A 8 0.40 13.40 -32.01
CA ALA A 8 -1.02 13.33 -31.69
C ALA A 8 -1.97 12.62 -32.71
N GLY A 9 -2.76 11.68 -32.22
CA GLY A 9 -3.98 11.26 -32.89
C GLY A 9 -4.27 9.76 -32.90
N GLN A 10 -4.21 9.11 -31.74
CA GLN A 10 -4.94 7.86 -31.56
C GLN A 10 -5.82 8.03 -30.31
N ALA A 11 -7.12 8.00 -30.52
CA ALA A 11 -8.08 7.84 -29.44
C ALA A 11 -7.70 6.57 -28.67
N GLN A 12 -6.95 6.74 -27.58
CA GLN A 12 -6.55 5.66 -26.70
C GLN A 12 -7.82 5.08 -26.10
N ALA A 13 -8.12 3.85 -26.46
CA ALA A 13 -9.05 3.05 -25.69
C ALA A 13 -8.61 3.14 -24.23
N TRP A 14 -9.51 3.57 -23.35
CA TRP A 14 -9.25 3.86 -21.93
C TRP A 14 -8.63 2.69 -21.15
N PHE A 15 -8.56 1.49 -21.77
CA PHE A 15 -7.96 0.27 -21.23
C PHE A 15 -7.19 -0.51 -22.31
N GLY A 16 -6.00 -0.03 -22.63
CA GLY A 16 -5.06 -0.77 -23.47
C GLY A 16 -4.30 -1.86 -22.71
N PRO A 17 -3.58 -2.75 -23.41
CA PRO A 17 -2.77 -3.80 -22.77
C PRO A 17 -1.66 -3.23 -21.86
N LYS A 18 -1.19 -2.02 -22.12
CA LYS A 18 -0.20 -1.32 -21.28
C LYS A 18 -0.79 -0.86 -19.94
N GLU A 19 -2.02 -0.34 -19.95
CA GLU A 19 -2.72 0.10 -18.75
C GLU A 19 -3.05 -1.07 -17.84
N ARG A 20 -3.44 -2.21 -18.41
CA ARG A 20 -3.66 -3.46 -17.65
C ARG A 20 -2.37 -3.97 -17.03
N ALA A 21 -1.25 -3.89 -17.74
CA ALA A 21 0.03 -4.27 -17.19
C ALA A 21 0.43 -3.36 -16.00
N ILE A 22 0.32 -2.03 -16.13
CA ILE A 22 0.63 -1.07 -15.05
C ILE A 22 -0.24 -1.34 -13.81
N LEU A 23 -1.51 -1.74 -13.99
CA LEU A 23 -2.43 -2.01 -12.88
C LEU A 23 -2.19 -3.36 -12.22
N LEU A 24 -1.93 -4.41 -13.00
CA LEU A 24 -1.85 -5.80 -12.50
C LEU A 24 -0.43 -6.22 -12.11
N ASP A 25 0.59 -5.65 -12.73
CA ASP A 25 1.98 -5.98 -12.47
C ASP A 25 2.38 -5.77 -10.99
N PRO A 26 2.02 -4.63 -10.34
CA PRO A 26 2.31 -4.43 -8.93
C PRO A 26 1.55 -5.37 -7.98
N VAL A 27 0.45 -5.95 -8.43
CA VAL A 27 -0.35 -6.84 -7.56
C VAL A 27 0.32 -8.22 -7.42
N LEU A 28 0.89 -8.75 -8.51
CA LEU A 28 1.40 -10.13 -8.57
C LEU A 28 2.89 -10.25 -8.83
N MET A 29 3.42 -9.46 -9.79
CA MET A 29 4.81 -9.61 -10.27
C MET A 29 5.78 -8.67 -9.57
N ASN A 30 5.38 -7.42 -9.37
CA ASN A 30 6.21 -6.37 -8.81
C ASN A 30 5.59 -5.77 -7.53
N ASN A 31 5.21 -6.67 -6.61
CA ASN A 31 4.52 -6.26 -5.39
C ASN A 31 5.38 -5.32 -4.53
N PRO A 32 4.83 -4.19 -4.06
CA PRO A 32 5.59 -3.20 -3.27
C PRO A 32 6.24 -3.78 -2.03
N ILE A 33 5.58 -4.65 -1.29
CA ILE A 33 6.13 -5.28 -0.09
C ILE A 33 6.99 -6.48 -0.45
N GLY A 34 6.51 -7.35 -1.35
CA GLY A 34 7.15 -8.63 -1.66
C GLY A 34 8.45 -8.50 -2.44
N VAL A 35 8.52 -7.54 -3.36
CA VAL A 35 9.67 -7.36 -4.27
C VAL A 35 10.44 -6.09 -3.97
N GLN A 36 9.75 -4.95 -3.85
CA GLN A 36 10.39 -3.66 -3.63
C GLN A 36 10.74 -3.40 -2.16
N VAL A 37 10.25 -4.21 -1.22
CA VAL A 37 10.49 -4.10 0.22
C VAL A 37 10.07 -2.74 0.78
N LEU A 38 9.00 -2.14 0.20
CA LEU A 38 8.46 -0.84 0.60
C LEU A 38 7.22 -1.00 1.50
N GLY A 39 7.03 -0.08 2.44
CA GLY A 39 5.82 -0.03 3.28
C GLY A 39 5.77 -1.03 4.44
N ILE A 40 6.89 -1.66 4.80
CA ILE A 40 6.95 -2.60 5.93
C ILE A 40 6.61 -1.91 7.25
N CYS A 41 7.05 -0.66 7.47
CA CYS A 41 6.82 0.09 8.71
C CYS A 41 5.32 0.21 9.03
N SER A 42 4.51 0.60 8.03
CA SER A 42 3.06 0.70 8.20
C SER A 42 2.39 -0.67 8.32
N ALA A 43 2.89 -1.68 7.61
CA ALA A 43 2.41 -3.05 7.74
C ALA A 43 2.63 -3.61 9.16
N LEU A 44 3.76 -3.33 9.81
CA LEU A 44 4.02 -3.74 11.19
C LEU A 44 3.04 -3.14 12.18
N ALA A 45 2.71 -1.85 12.00
CA ALA A 45 1.89 -1.10 12.94
C ALA A 45 0.39 -1.43 12.82
N VAL A 46 -0.13 -1.59 11.59
CA VAL A 46 -1.57 -1.63 11.32
C VAL A 46 -2.16 -3.03 11.27
N THR A 47 -1.36 -4.06 11.02
CA THR A 47 -1.84 -5.44 10.84
C THR A 47 -2.24 -6.16 12.13
N THR A 48 -2.46 -5.45 13.23
CA THR A 48 -2.98 -6.02 14.49
C THR A 48 -4.46 -6.38 14.42
N SER A 49 -5.22 -5.78 13.51
CA SER A 49 -6.64 -6.06 13.24
C SER A 49 -6.93 -5.90 11.75
N VAL A 50 -7.73 -6.80 11.21
CA VAL A 50 -8.14 -6.77 9.78
C VAL A 50 -8.95 -5.51 9.46
N ALA A 51 -9.79 -5.04 10.40
CA ALA A 51 -10.55 -3.80 10.20
C ALA A 51 -9.63 -2.60 9.99
N LYS A 52 -8.58 -2.45 10.82
CA LYS A 52 -7.57 -1.38 10.68
C LYS A 52 -6.79 -1.52 9.37
N ALA A 53 -6.42 -2.75 9.01
CA ALA A 53 -5.72 -3.05 7.76
C ALA A 53 -6.56 -2.67 6.52
N LEU A 54 -7.87 -2.92 6.53
CA LEU A 54 -8.78 -2.55 5.44
C LEU A 54 -8.91 -1.03 5.28
N VAL A 55 -9.11 -0.31 6.37
CA VAL A 55 -9.24 1.17 6.32
C VAL A 55 -7.93 1.80 5.85
N MET A 56 -6.79 1.34 6.38
CA MET A 56 -5.47 1.81 5.91
C MET A 56 -5.21 1.47 4.44
N SER A 57 -5.61 0.31 3.98
CA SER A 57 -5.51 -0.10 2.58
C SER A 57 -6.25 0.86 1.67
N LEU A 58 -7.49 1.19 2.02
CA LEU A 58 -8.30 2.14 1.26
C LEU A 58 -7.69 3.54 1.27
N GLY A 59 -7.17 3.97 2.42
CA GLY A 59 -6.46 5.24 2.56
C GLY A 59 -5.22 5.33 1.69
N VAL A 60 -4.38 4.30 1.71
CA VAL A 60 -3.15 4.26 0.90
C VAL A 60 -3.48 4.25 -0.59
N ILE A 61 -4.47 3.47 -1.04
CA ILE A 61 -4.90 3.46 -2.46
C ILE A 61 -5.34 4.87 -2.90
N ALA A 62 -6.23 5.51 -2.13
CA ALA A 62 -6.77 6.81 -2.46
C ALA A 62 -5.66 7.89 -2.45
N VAL A 63 -4.86 7.94 -1.39
CA VAL A 63 -3.79 8.93 -1.24
C VAL A 63 -2.71 8.74 -2.31
N THR A 64 -2.29 7.49 -2.59
CA THR A 64 -1.25 7.24 -3.61
C THR A 64 -1.74 7.63 -5.00
N ALA A 65 -2.97 7.29 -5.37
CA ALA A 65 -3.53 7.65 -6.67
C ALA A 65 -3.64 9.18 -6.84
N LEU A 66 -4.16 9.89 -5.84
CA LEU A 66 -4.31 11.34 -5.86
C LEU A 66 -2.96 12.07 -5.75
N ALA A 67 -2.04 11.58 -4.94
CA ALA A 67 -0.69 12.14 -4.82
C ALA A 67 0.08 12.01 -6.14
N ASN A 68 0.04 10.85 -6.77
CA ASN A 68 0.66 10.62 -8.07
C ASN A 68 0.06 11.52 -9.16
N LEU A 69 -1.27 11.74 -9.14
CA LEU A 69 -1.94 12.69 -10.01
C LEU A 69 -1.41 14.10 -9.80
N ALA A 70 -1.46 14.59 -8.55
CA ALA A 70 -1.05 15.94 -8.20
C ALA A 70 0.43 16.20 -8.53
N VAL A 71 1.32 15.27 -8.17
CA VAL A 71 2.75 15.37 -8.46
C VAL A 71 3.00 15.39 -9.97
N SER A 72 2.33 14.54 -10.75
CA SER A 72 2.46 14.52 -12.19
C SER A 72 2.00 15.83 -12.86
N LEU A 73 1.01 16.53 -12.30
CA LEU A 73 0.56 17.84 -12.78
C LEU A 73 1.59 18.94 -12.47
N VAL A 74 2.15 18.93 -11.25
CA VAL A 74 3.05 19.98 -10.75
C VAL A 74 4.51 19.77 -11.20
N ARG A 75 4.88 18.58 -11.67
CA ARG A 75 6.26 18.19 -12.00
C ARG A 75 7.03 19.17 -12.89
N ARG A 76 6.34 19.85 -13.81
CA ARG A 76 6.99 20.79 -14.75
C ARG A 76 7.43 22.09 -14.07
N HIS A 77 6.84 22.44 -12.92
CA HIS A 77 7.10 23.68 -12.19
C HIS A 77 8.01 23.45 -10.97
N THR A 78 8.32 22.21 -10.64
CA THR A 78 9.08 21.87 -9.44
C THR A 78 10.56 21.67 -9.78
N PRO A 79 11.46 22.53 -9.26
CA PRO A 79 12.90 22.35 -9.42
C PRO A 79 13.40 21.16 -8.61
N SER A 80 14.49 20.52 -9.08
CA SER A 80 15.04 19.31 -8.48
C SER A 80 15.44 19.45 -7.00
N SER A 81 15.85 20.64 -6.59
CA SER A 81 16.33 20.89 -5.22
C SER A 81 15.25 20.81 -4.14
N ILE A 82 13.98 21.14 -4.48
CA ILE A 82 12.86 21.17 -3.52
C ILE A 82 11.79 20.12 -3.79
N ARG A 83 12.05 19.23 -4.74
CA ARG A 83 11.10 18.23 -5.25
C ARG A 83 10.47 17.38 -4.15
N ILE A 84 11.28 16.80 -3.27
CA ILE A 84 10.82 15.94 -2.17
C ILE A 84 9.94 16.73 -1.17
N ILE A 85 10.29 18.00 -0.91
CA ILE A 85 9.52 18.85 0.01
C ILE A 85 8.11 19.11 -0.54
N VAL A 86 8.03 19.42 -1.85
CA VAL A 86 6.75 19.65 -2.53
C VAL A 86 5.88 18.39 -2.53
N GLN A 87 6.47 17.24 -2.80
CA GLN A 87 5.77 15.95 -2.76
C GLN A 87 5.23 15.65 -1.36
N LEU A 88 6.05 15.81 -0.32
CA LEU A 88 5.62 15.62 1.06
C LEU A 88 4.49 16.57 1.46
N ALA A 89 4.54 17.85 1.03
CA ALA A 89 3.49 18.81 1.29
C ALA A 89 2.16 18.41 0.62
N ILE A 90 2.20 17.94 -0.62
CA ILE A 90 1.03 17.42 -1.34
C ILE A 90 0.45 16.21 -0.63
N ILE A 91 1.29 15.22 -0.29
CA ILE A 91 0.87 14.00 0.40
C ILE A 91 0.25 14.34 1.76
N ALA A 92 0.89 15.20 2.55
CA ALA A 92 0.39 15.62 3.86
C ALA A 92 -0.98 16.29 3.75
N SER A 93 -1.17 17.19 2.79
CA SER A 93 -2.46 17.85 2.57
C SER A 93 -3.57 16.87 2.22
N LEU A 94 -3.29 15.88 1.36
CA LEU A 94 -4.25 14.84 0.98
C LEU A 94 -4.59 13.92 2.17
N VAL A 95 -3.60 13.58 2.98
CA VAL A 95 -3.79 12.74 4.17
C VAL A 95 -4.64 13.46 5.23
N ILE A 96 -4.44 14.77 5.42
CA ILE A 96 -5.29 15.57 6.32
C ILE A 96 -6.74 15.57 5.85
N VAL A 97 -6.97 15.74 4.54
CA VAL A 97 -8.33 15.68 3.98
C VAL A 97 -8.94 14.28 4.21
N PHE A 98 -8.17 13.22 3.96
CA PHE A 98 -8.61 11.85 4.20
C PHE A 98 -8.95 11.61 5.69
N ASP A 99 -8.14 12.10 6.63
CA ASP A 99 -8.39 12.01 8.06
C ASP A 99 -9.69 12.72 8.47
N GLN A 100 -9.97 13.90 7.92
CA GLN A 100 -11.22 14.62 8.19
C GLN A 100 -12.44 13.85 7.66
N VAL A 101 -12.35 13.26 6.47
CA VAL A 101 -13.42 12.41 5.92
C VAL A 101 -13.65 11.18 6.81
N LEU A 102 -12.57 10.57 7.29
CA LEU A 102 -12.63 9.40 8.17
C LEU A 102 -13.28 9.74 9.52
N LYS A 103 -12.94 10.89 10.10
CA LYS A 103 -13.57 11.41 11.33
C LYS A 103 -15.06 11.69 11.16
N ALA A 104 -15.47 12.14 9.98
CA ALA A 104 -16.88 12.41 9.69
C ALA A 104 -17.72 11.14 9.49
N THR A 105 -17.13 10.04 9.01
CA THR A 105 -17.84 8.81 8.63
C THR A 105 -17.72 7.69 9.67
N LEU A 106 -16.54 7.51 10.26
CA LEU A 106 -16.18 6.37 11.13
C LEU A 106 -15.43 6.85 12.37
N TYR A 107 -16.10 7.64 13.20
CA TYR A 107 -15.49 8.30 14.36
C TYR A 107 -14.79 7.33 15.34
N GLU A 108 -15.41 6.20 15.66
CA GLU A 108 -14.85 5.20 16.58
C GLU A 108 -13.54 4.60 16.08
N ILE A 109 -13.51 4.24 14.79
CA ILE A 109 -12.32 3.68 14.14
C ILE A 109 -11.26 4.77 13.94
N SER A 110 -11.68 6.01 13.69
CA SER A 110 -10.79 7.15 13.52
C SER A 110 -9.97 7.47 14.78
N LEU A 111 -10.53 7.34 15.97
CA LEU A 111 -9.80 7.54 17.22
C LEU A 111 -8.63 6.55 17.38
N GLU A 112 -8.83 5.29 17.01
CA GLU A 112 -7.77 4.28 17.03
C GLU A 112 -6.76 4.46 15.89
N LEU A 113 -7.21 4.97 14.74
CA LEU A 113 -6.40 5.12 13.54
C LEU A 113 -5.69 6.45 13.43
N SER A 114 -6.03 7.47 14.23
CA SER A 114 -5.46 8.82 14.12
C SER A 114 -3.93 8.84 14.18
N VAL A 115 -3.34 7.97 14.99
CA VAL A 115 -1.87 7.80 15.06
C VAL A 115 -1.33 7.15 13.78
N PHE A 116 -2.08 6.22 13.19
CA PHE A 116 -1.63 5.46 12.02
C PHE A 116 -1.82 6.23 10.71
N VAL A 117 -2.77 7.18 10.67
CA VAL A 117 -2.96 8.07 9.51
C VAL A 117 -1.68 8.88 9.24
N GLY A 118 -0.97 9.30 10.28
CA GLY A 118 0.35 9.93 10.15
C GLY A 118 1.39 9.05 9.43
N LEU A 119 1.28 7.72 9.53
CA LEU A 119 2.17 6.80 8.82
C LEU A 119 1.91 6.74 7.30
N ILE A 120 0.76 7.26 6.82
CA ILE A 120 0.52 7.37 5.37
C ILE A 120 1.40 8.49 4.79
N ILE A 121 1.61 9.59 5.52
CA ILE A 121 2.44 10.71 5.06
C ILE A 121 3.89 10.27 4.82
N THR A 122 4.44 9.48 5.73
CA THR A 122 5.80 8.97 5.66
C THR A 122 5.92 7.61 4.98
N ASN A 123 4.84 7.14 4.33
CA ASN A 123 4.82 5.83 3.72
C ASN A 123 5.75 5.79 2.49
N CYS A 124 6.70 4.87 2.53
CA CYS A 124 7.69 4.69 1.47
C CYS A 124 7.06 4.38 0.11
N ILE A 125 5.88 3.74 0.08
CA ILE A 125 5.17 3.43 -1.18
C ILE A 125 4.66 4.71 -1.82
N VAL A 126 3.97 5.56 -1.05
CA VAL A 126 3.39 6.81 -1.56
C VAL A 126 4.49 7.71 -2.11
N LEU A 127 5.53 7.95 -1.31
CA LEU A 127 6.66 8.78 -1.71
C LEU A 127 7.47 8.14 -2.85
N GLY A 128 7.73 6.83 -2.77
CA GLY A 128 8.51 6.11 -3.78
C GLY A 128 7.84 6.06 -5.14
N ARG A 129 6.49 5.97 -5.20
CA ARG A 129 5.76 6.02 -6.48
C ARG A 129 5.60 7.45 -7.00
N ALA A 130 5.42 8.42 -6.12
CA ALA A 130 5.40 9.83 -6.49
C ALA A 130 6.72 10.25 -7.15
N GLU A 131 7.84 9.87 -6.56
CA GLU A 131 9.18 10.19 -7.09
C GLU A 131 9.58 9.32 -8.28
N GLY A 132 9.45 8.00 -8.18
CA GLY A 132 9.95 7.06 -9.19
C GLY A 132 9.10 7.02 -10.46
N PHE A 133 7.79 7.17 -10.34
CA PHE A 133 6.88 7.01 -11.47
C PHE A 133 6.18 8.32 -11.88
N ALA A 134 5.53 9.03 -10.94
CA ALA A 134 4.70 10.17 -11.28
C ALA A 134 5.49 11.36 -11.84
N MET A 135 6.73 11.54 -11.40
CA MET A 135 7.63 12.57 -11.95
C MET A 135 8.00 12.34 -13.42
N ASN A 136 8.01 11.09 -13.86
CA ASN A 136 8.47 10.73 -15.21
C ASN A 136 7.34 10.46 -16.20
N ASN A 137 6.12 10.15 -15.69
CA ASN A 137 4.99 9.73 -16.51
C ASN A 137 3.83 10.74 -16.51
N GLY A 138 2.91 10.59 -17.46
CA GLY A 138 1.72 11.42 -17.56
C GLY A 138 0.70 11.16 -16.44
N PRO A 139 -0.22 12.10 -16.19
CA PRO A 139 -1.13 12.03 -15.03
C PRO A 139 -2.02 10.78 -15.05
N TRP A 140 -2.49 10.35 -16.21
CA TRP A 140 -3.34 9.16 -16.34
C TRP A 140 -2.62 7.87 -15.92
N HIS A 141 -1.43 7.64 -16.46
CA HIS A 141 -0.61 6.48 -16.11
C HIS A 141 -0.17 6.51 -14.63
N SER A 142 0.05 7.71 -14.09
CA SER A 142 0.42 7.90 -12.68
C SER A 142 -0.70 7.52 -11.71
N VAL A 143 -1.96 7.79 -12.06
CA VAL A 143 -3.12 7.34 -11.28
C VAL A 143 -3.24 5.82 -11.31
N LEU A 144 -3.15 5.21 -12.50
CA LEU A 144 -3.21 3.76 -12.64
C LEU A 144 -2.12 3.04 -11.87
N ASP A 145 -0.90 3.59 -11.91
CA ASP A 145 0.22 3.07 -11.12
C ASP A 145 -0.03 3.19 -9.61
N GLY A 146 -0.56 4.34 -9.15
CA GLY A 146 -0.92 4.54 -7.76
C GLY A 146 -1.97 3.55 -7.27
N VAL A 147 -3.01 3.30 -8.05
CA VAL A 147 -4.05 2.30 -7.75
C VAL A 147 -3.46 0.88 -7.75
N GLY A 148 -2.67 0.52 -8.76
CA GLY A 148 -2.06 -0.81 -8.88
C GLY A 148 -1.13 -1.14 -7.70
N ASN A 149 -0.22 -0.22 -7.36
CA ASN A 149 0.67 -0.38 -6.22
C ASN A 149 -0.08 -0.36 -4.87
N GLY A 150 -1.11 0.49 -4.74
CA GLY A 150 -1.98 0.51 -3.58
C GLY A 150 -2.73 -0.81 -3.39
N LEU A 151 -3.24 -1.42 -4.46
CA LEU A 151 -3.88 -2.75 -4.41
C LEU A 151 -2.89 -3.85 -4.05
N GLY A 152 -1.68 -3.84 -4.63
CA GLY A 152 -0.64 -4.80 -4.30
C GLY A 152 -0.24 -4.73 -2.83
N TYR A 153 -0.10 -3.52 -2.29
CA TYR A 153 0.14 -3.29 -0.87
C TYR A 153 -1.01 -3.80 0.00
N SER A 154 -2.25 -3.47 -0.38
CA SER A 154 -3.46 -3.84 0.36
C SER A 154 -3.62 -5.35 0.48
N LEU A 155 -3.32 -6.09 -0.58
CA LEU A 155 -3.39 -7.55 -0.60
C LEU A 155 -2.48 -8.16 0.47
N VAL A 156 -1.22 -7.71 0.53
CA VAL A 156 -0.27 -8.21 1.54
C VAL A 156 -0.69 -7.77 2.95
N LEU A 157 -1.15 -6.53 3.11
CA LEU A 157 -1.58 -6.00 4.39
C LEU A 157 -2.75 -6.80 4.99
N VAL A 158 -3.77 -7.08 4.19
CA VAL A 158 -4.94 -7.87 4.59
C VAL A 158 -4.54 -9.31 4.89
N LEU A 159 -3.67 -9.92 4.07
CA LEU A 159 -3.20 -11.28 4.28
C LEU A 159 -2.43 -11.41 5.59
N VAL A 160 -1.47 -10.52 5.84
CA VAL A 160 -0.69 -10.50 7.09
C VAL A 160 -1.60 -10.19 8.29
N GLY A 161 -2.51 -9.22 8.15
CA GLY A 161 -3.48 -8.87 9.20
C GLY A 161 -4.39 -10.03 9.57
N THR A 162 -4.91 -10.76 8.57
CA THR A 162 -5.75 -11.94 8.79
C THR A 162 -4.99 -13.04 9.52
N LEU A 163 -3.76 -13.34 9.10
CA LEU A 163 -2.92 -14.34 9.76
C LEU A 163 -2.63 -13.96 11.22
N ARG A 164 -2.30 -12.69 11.48
CA ARG A 164 -2.01 -12.20 12.83
C ARG A 164 -3.23 -12.19 13.74
N GLU A 165 -4.38 -11.75 13.25
CA GLU A 165 -5.62 -11.72 14.03
C GLU A 165 -6.12 -13.15 14.31
N LEU A 166 -6.01 -14.05 13.31
CA LEU A 166 -6.39 -15.45 13.46
C LEU A 166 -5.51 -16.17 14.50
N LEU A 167 -4.19 -16.04 14.37
CA LEU A 167 -3.23 -16.72 15.27
C LEU A 167 -3.09 -16.01 16.63
N GLY A 168 -3.32 -14.71 16.70
CA GLY A 168 -3.19 -13.93 17.93
C GLY A 168 -4.42 -13.94 18.79
N ALA A 169 -5.61 -13.77 18.19
CA ALA A 169 -6.87 -13.64 18.92
C ALA A 169 -7.87 -14.78 18.65
N GLY A 170 -7.61 -15.64 17.64
CA GLY A 170 -8.57 -16.67 17.23
C GLY A 170 -9.87 -16.13 16.62
N LYS A 171 -9.88 -14.83 16.29
CA LYS A 171 -11.01 -14.11 15.71
C LYS A 171 -10.57 -13.48 14.40
N VAL A 172 -11.51 -13.26 13.49
CA VAL A 172 -11.31 -12.46 12.26
C VAL A 172 -12.53 -11.58 12.08
N LEU A 173 -12.32 -10.26 12.01
CA LEU A 173 -13.39 -9.26 11.90
C LEU A 173 -14.47 -9.39 13.02
N GLY A 174 -14.08 -9.82 14.22
CA GLY A 174 -15.00 -10.03 15.33
C GLY A 174 -15.71 -11.40 15.37
N PHE A 175 -15.61 -12.21 14.31
CA PHE A 175 -16.13 -13.57 14.29
C PHE A 175 -15.11 -14.54 14.91
N THR A 176 -15.51 -15.30 15.92
CA THR A 176 -14.68 -16.34 16.54
C THR A 176 -14.59 -17.56 15.61
N LEU A 177 -13.47 -17.71 14.91
CA LEU A 177 -13.21 -18.87 14.05
C LEU A 177 -12.60 -20.04 14.82
N LEU A 178 -11.77 -19.74 15.82
CA LEU A 178 -11.15 -20.75 16.67
C LEU A 178 -11.78 -20.67 18.07
N PRO A 179 -12.39 -21.77 18.59
CA PRO A 179 -12.95 -21.78 19.93
C PRO A 179 -11.81 -21.63 20.96
N LEU A 180 -11.82 -20.50 21.68
CA LEU A 180 -10.84 -20.20 22.71
C LEU A 180 -10.97 -21.16 23.91
N ALA A 181 -9.84 -21.52 24.49
CA ALA A 181 -9.77 -22.37 25.69
C ALA A 181 -10.59 -21.77 26.88
N LYS A 182 -10.73 -20.44 26.94
CA LYS A 182 -11.58 -19.76 27.95
C LYS A 182 -13.08 -20.06 27.80
N ASN A 183 -13.53 -20.48 26.61
CA ASN A 183 -14.92 -20.82 26.31
C ASN A 183 -15.10 -22.34 26.06
N GLY A 184 -14.20 -23.18 26.59
CA GLY A 184 -14.25 -24.63 26.42
C GLY A 184 -13.66 -25.16 25.12
N GLY A 185 -12.93 -24.33 24.40
CA GLY A 185 -12.19 -24.72 23.18
C GLY A 185 -10.78 -25.25 23.48
N TRP A 186 -10.06 -25.62 22.42
CA TRP A 186 -8.71 -26.19 22.49
C TRP A 186 -7.61 -25.18 22.12
N TYR A 187 -7.97 -23.95 21.68
CA TYR A 187 -7.01 -22.95 21.21
C TYR A 187 -6.66 -21.94 22.31
N GLU A 188 -5.36 -21.88 22.65
CA GLU A 188 -4.81 -20.79 23.48
C GLU A 188 -4.31 -19.66 22.58
N PRO A 189 -4.81 -18.41 22.77
CA PRO A 189 -4.40 -17.26 21.96
C PRO A 189 -2.91 -16.97 22.20
N ASN A 190 -2.15 -16.90 21.11
CA ASN A 190 -0.72 -16.58 21.16
C ASN A 190 -0.52 -15.07 21.15
N GLY A 191 -0.39 -14.45 22.32
CA GLY A 191 -0.17 -13.00 22.47
C GLY A 191 1.10 -12.49 21.75
N LEU A 192 2.09 -13.34 21.51
CA LEU A 192 3.29 -12.98 20.75
C LEU A 192 2.95 -12.56 19.31
N MET A 193 1.92 -13.17 18.71
CA MET A 193 1.48 -12.87 17.34
C MET A 193 0.86 -11.47 17.19
N LEU A 194 0.40 -10.85 18.27
CA LEU A 194 -0.12 -9.47 18.26
C LEU A 194 0.99 -8.42 18.37
N LEU A 195 2.21 -8.82 18.78
CA LEU A 195 3.36 -7.91 18.88
C LEU A 195 3.95 -7.60 17.49
N ALA A 196 4.54 -6.40 17.35
CA ALA A 196 5.15 -5.95 16.10
C ALA A 196 6.19 -6.91 15.48
N PRO A 197 7.07 -7.60 16.26
CA PRO A 197 8.03 -8.53 15.68
C PRO A 197 7.41 -9.68 14.88
N SER A 198 6.21 -10.13 15.27
CA SER A 198 5.54 -11.24 14.55
C SER A 198 5.20 -10.90 13.09
N ALA A 199 4.82 -9.63 12.83
CA ALA A 199 4.56 -9.19 11.48
C ALA A 199 5.82 -9.26 10.60
N LEU A 200 6.98 -8.93 11.17
CA LEU A 200 8.25 -9.02 10.45
C LEU A 200 8.56 -10.48 10.05
N PHE A 201 8.35 -11.43 10.96
CA PHE A 201 8.52 -12.86 10.65
C PHE A 201 7.55 -13.33 9.57
N ILE A 202 6.26 -12.96 9.67
CA ILE A 202 5.25 -13.35 8.67
C ILE A 202 5.57 -12.74 7.30
N ILE A 203 5.93 -11.45 7.24
CA ILE A 203 6.32 -10.78 5.99
C ILE A 203 7.60 -11.42 5.44
N GLY A 204 8.59 -11.70 6.27
CA GLY A 204 9.83 -12.38 5.86
C GLY A 204 9.57 -13.75 5.27
N LEU A 205 8.73 -14.57 5.91
CA LEU A 205 8.31 -15.87 5.39
C LEU A 205 7.53 -15.73 4.07
N LEU A 206 6.65 -14.74 3.96
CA LEU A 206 5.88 -14.49 2.76
C LEU A 206 6.79 -14.09 1.58
N VAL A 207 7.75 -13.19 1.83
CA VAL A 207 8.74 -12.77 0.83
C VAL A 207 9.62 -13.96 0.42
N TRP A 208 10.06 -14.76 1.39
CA TRP A 208 10.83 -15.96 1.12
C TRP A 208 10.03 -16.96 0.26
N ALA A 209 8.79 -17.23 0.60
CA ALA A 209 7.91 -18.12 -0.17
C ALA A 209 7.68 -17.60 -1.60
N LEU A 210 7.43 -16.28 -1.78
CA LEU A 210 7.26 -15.66 -3.09
C LEU A 210 8.52 -15.78 -3.95
N ARG A 211 9.70 -15.50 -3.39
CA ARG A 211 10.98 -15.58 -4.11
C ARG A 211 11.38 -17.03 -4.42
N THR A 212 10.99 -17.99 -3.58
CA THR A 212 11.23 -19.42 -3.85
C THR A 212 10.31 -19.91 -4.96
N TRP A 213 9.06 -19.44 -4.99
CA TRP A 213 8.09 -19.85 -6.02
C TRP A 213 8.38 -19.23 -7.40
N LYS A 214 8.97 -18.02 -7.42
CA LYS A 214 9.36 -17.32 -8.66
C LYS A 214 10.85 -16.97 -8.62
N PRO A 215 11.73 -17.87 -9.12
CA PRO A 215 13.17 -17.64 -9.12
C PRO A 215 13.61 -16.47 -10.01
N GLU A 216 12.74 -15.98 -10.90
CA GLU A 216 12.98 -14.79 -11.72
C GLU A 216 13.05 -13.48 -10.89
N LEU A 217 12.48 -13.49 -9.66
CA LEU A 217 12.50 -12.37 -8.73
C LEU A 217 13.73 -12.36 -7.81
N GLN A 218 14.61 -13.36 -7.94
CA GLN A 218 15.89 -13.39 -7.23
C GLN A 218 16.87 -12.48 -7.98
N GLU A 219 17.45 -11.52 -7.27
CA GLU A 219 18.58 -10.76 -7.78
C GLU A 219 19.72 -11.76 -8.07
N LYS A 220 20.13 -11.83 -9.32
CA LYS A 220 21.36 -12.54 -9.70
C LYS A 220 22.52 -11.68 -9.25
N GLU A 221 23.26 -12.14 -8.24
CA GLU A 221 24.58 -11.62 -7.91
C GLU A 221 25.54 -11.66 -9.09
#